data_51524b4d0c5abca1fb78cac8037a9477
#
_entry.id   51524b4d0c5abca1fb78cac8037a9477
#
_cell.length_a   1.000
_cell.length_b   1.000
_cell.length_c   1.000
_cell.angle_alpha   90.00
_cell.angle_beta   90.00
_cell.angle_gamma   90.00
#
_symmetry.space_group_name_H-M   'P 1'
#
loop_
_entity.id
_entity.type
_entity.pdbx_description
1 polymer ?
#
loop_
_entity_poly.entity_id
_entity_poly.type
_entity_poly.pdbx_seq_one_letter_code
_entity_poly.pdbx_strand_id
1 'polypeptide(L)'
;MDHIRLHIGGIVVAKVGLIAGIGVLPVEFMRAAHMLGHQVVVIGVVPDTDPILEKEADAFYNISVAKLGKIFKTLKKEGVTELTMLGKVTKEILYKGLSFPDLKTLGVLKRLKNRKDDTIMLAI
;
A
#
# COMPACT_ATOMS: atom_id res chain seq x y z
N MET A 1 -12.96 3.05 15.29
CA MET A 1 -13.35 3.12 13.90
C MET A 1 -14.08 1.87 13.48
N ASP A 2 -15.18 2.06 12.89
CA ASP A 2 -16.01 0.95 12.52
C ASP A 2 -15.63 0.36 11.20
N HIS A 3 -15.73 -0.93 11.11
CA HIS A 3 -15.52 -1.62 9.85
C HIS A 3 -16.78 -1.48 9.02
N ILE A 4 -16.65 -0.86 7.86
CA ILE A 4 -17.77 -0.70 6.96
C ILE A 4 -17.73 -1.86 5.96
N ARG A 5 -18.64 -2.79 6.12
CA ARG A 5 -18.78 -3.92 5.22
C ARG A 5 -20.17 -3.92 4.64
N LEU A 6 -20.23 -4.01 3.32
CA LEU A 6 -21.51 -4.07 2.63
C LEU A 6 -21.78 -5.50 2.22
N HIS A 7 -23.02 -5.95 2.43
CA HIS A 7 -23.46 -7.26 1.99
C HIS A 7 -24.32 -7.10 0.76
N ILE A 8 -23.87 -7.71 -0.34
CA ILE A 8 -24.59 -7.67 -1.60
C ILE A 8 -24.81 -9.12 -2.04
N GLY A 9 -26.06 -9.58 -2.03
CA GLY A 9 -26.35 -10.93 -2.42
C GLY A 9 -25.64 -11.99 -1.60
N GLY A 10 -25.39 -11.73 -0.31
CA GLY A 10 -24.68 -12.64 0.58
C GLY A 10 -23.15 -12.50 0.52
N ILE A 11 -22.64 -11.60 -0.32
CA ILE A 11 -21.19 -11.35 -0.44
C ILE A 11 -20.82 -10.15 0.42
N VAL A 12 -19.75 -10.30 1.21
CA VAL A 12 -19.22 -9.19 1.99
C VAL A 12 -18.24 -8.41 1.12
N VAL A 13 -18.55 -7.13 0.92
CA VAL A 13 -17.71 -6.23 0.15
C VAL A 13 -16.89 -5.37 1.12
N ALA A 14 -15.60 -5.34 0.94
CA ALA A 14 -14.70 -4.57 1.79
C ALA A 14 -14.01 -3.47 0.98
N LYS A 15 -13.57 -2.43 1.67
CA LYS A 15 -12.71 -1.41 1.09
C LYS A 15 -11.27 -1.72 1.51
N VAL A 16 -10.46 -2.12 0.56
CA VAL A 16 -9.12 -2.61 0.81
C VAL A 16 -8.09 -1.54 0.49
N GLY A 17 -7.12 -1.37 1.38
CA GLY A 17 -5.96 -0.52 1.13
C GLY A 17 -4.80 -1.36 0.64
N LEU A 18 -4.19 -0.95 -0.46
CA LEU A 18 -3.03 -1.60 -1.02
C LEU A 18 -1.85 -0.64 -1.02
N ILE A 19 -0.85 -0.94 -0.21
CA ILE A 19 0.40 -0.21 -0.25
C ILE A 19 1.29 -0.89 -1.27
N ALA A 20 1.58 -0.19 -2.35
CA ALA A 20 2.18 -0.78 -3.54
C ALA A 20 3.60 -0.30 -3.79
N GLY A 21 4.52 -1.26 -3.92
CA GLY A 21 5.87 -1.01 -4.41
C GLY A 21 5.98 -1.34 -5.89
N ILE A 22 7.19 -1.68 -6.32
CA ILE A 22 7.50 -2.02 -7.71
C ILE A 22 7.07 -3.45 -7.99
N GLY A 23 6.56 -3.68 -9.19
CA GLY A 23 6.28 -5.04 -9.67
C GLY A 23 4.84 -5.26 -10.03
N VAL A 24 4.54 -6.49 -10.41
CA VAL A 24 3.23 -6.88 -10.94
C VAL A 24 2.27 -7.37 -9.87
N LEU A 25 2.78 -7.80 -8.71
CA LEU A 25 1.92 -8.33 -7.65
C LEU A 25 0.85 -7.36 -7.19
N PRO A 26 1.14 -6.06 -7.02
CA PRO A 26 0.08 -5.12 -6.65
C PRO A 26 -1.05 -5.07 -7.67
N VAL A 27 -0.72 -5.13 -8.96
CA VAL A 27 -1.74 -5.12 -10.01
C VAL A 27 -2.59 -6.38 -9.94
N GLU A 28 -1.95 -7.54 -9.78
CA GLU A 28 -2.68 -8.80 -9.71
C GLU A 28 -3.60 -8.85 -8.50
N PHE A 29 -3.12 -8.35 -7.36
CA PHE A 29 -3.95 -8.27 -6.16
C PHE A 29 -5.15 -7.36 -6.38
N MET A 30 -4.93 -6.17 -6.92
CA MET A 30 -6.00 -5.22 -7.17
C MET A 30 -7.07 -5.81 -8.07
N ARG A 31 -6.66 -6.47 -9.15
CA ARG A 31 -7.59 -7.08 -10.08
C ARG A 31 -8.37 -8.22 -9.44
N ALA A 32 -7.71 -9.04 -8.64
CA ALA A 32 -8.38 -10.12 -7.92
C ALA A 32 -9.40 -9.56 -6.93
N ALA A 33 -9.04 -8.50 -6.21
CA ALA A 33 -9.96 -7.88 -5.28
C ALA A 33 -11.18 -7.29 -5.99
N HIS A 34 -10.97 -6.66 -7.15
CA HIS A 34 -12.06 -6.13 -7.95
C HIS A 34 -12.99 -7.25 -8.44
N MET A 35 -12.42 -8.39 -8.82
CA MET A 35 -13.23 -9.54 -9.22
C MET A 35 -14.12 -10.06 -8.10
N LEU A 36 -13.68 -9.91 -6.87
CA LEU A 36 -14.47 -10.28 -5.69
C LEU A 36 -15.42 -9.20 -5.23
N GLY A 37 -15.47 -8.07 -5.94
CA GLY A 37 -16.38 -6.98 -5.61
C GLY A 37 -15.87 -5.98 -4.60
N HIS A 38 -14.59 -6.07 -4.21
CA HIS A 38 -14.02 -5.13 -3.26
C HIS A 38 -13.60 -3.82 -3.95
N GLN A 39 -13.62 -2.73 -3.19
CA GLN A 39 -13.02 -1.48 -3.62
C GLN A 39 -11.56 -1.46 -3.18
N VAL A 40 -10.68 -0.90 -4.00
CA VAL A 40 -9.25 -0.87 -3.70
C VAL A 40 -8.73 0.57 -3.73
N VAL A 41 -8.19 1.00 -2.60
CA VAL A 41 -7.47 2.27 -2.49
C VAL A 41 -5.99 1.95 -2.55
N VAL A 42 -5.31 2.46 -3.56
CA VAL A 42 -3.89 2.18 -3.76
C VAL A 42 -3.05 3.36 -3.32
N ILE A 43 -2.03 3.07 -2.52
CA ILE A 43 -1.00 4.05 -2.18
C ILE A 43 0.31 3.56 -2.77
N GLY A 44 0.75 4.19 -3.85
CA GLY A 44 2.06 3.92 -4.42
C GLY A 44 3.13 4.58 -3.58
N VAL A 45 4.05 3.77 -3.04
CA VAL A 45 5.08 4.28 -2.13
C VAL A 45 6.43 4.45 -2.79
N VAL A 46 6.50 4.23 -4.09
CA VAL A 46 7.70 4.41 -4.91
C VAL A 46 7.32 5.18 -6.17
N PRO A 47 8.30 5.85 -6.83
CA PRO A 47 8.00 6.60 -8.06
C PRO A 47 7.57 5.70 -9.21
N ASP A 48 8.06 4.47 -9.25
CA ASP A 48 7.92 3.59 -10.41
C ASP A 48 6.91 2.48 -10.21
N THR A 49 5.77 2.79 -9.62
CA THR A 49 4.67 1.83 -9.56
C THR A 49 4.11 1.60 -10.96
N ASP A 50 3.50 0.43 -11.15
CA ASP A 50 2.88 0.11 -12.42
C ASP A 50 1.76 1.12 -12.71
N PRO A 51 1.75 1.74 -13.92
CA PRO A 51 0.72 2.73 -14.26
C PRO A 51 -0.71 2.20 -14.21
N ILE A 52 -0.89 0.90 -14.34
CA ILE A 52 -2.21 0.28 -14.25
C ILE A 52 -2.84 0.53 -12.89
N LEU A 53 -2.04 0.63 -11.84
CA LEU A 53 -2.57 0.89 -10.49
C LEU A 53 -3.32 2.22 -10.45
N GLU A 54 -2.73 3.26 -11.02
CA GLU A 54 -3.40 4.57 -11.06
C GLU A 54 -4.65 4.53 -11.91
N LYS A 55 -4.60 3.80 -13.02
CA LYS A 55 -5.70 3.71 -13.96
C LYS A 55 -6.92 2.98 -13.43
N GLU A 56 -6.69 1.88 -12.71
CA GLU A 56 -7.78 0.95 -12.35
C GLU A 56 -8.18 1.01 -10.88
N ALA A 57 -7.40 1.65 -10.03
CA ALA A 57 -7.75 1.75 -8.61
C ALA A 57 -8.99 2.63 -8.42
N ASP A 58 -9.75 2.32 -7.38
CA ASP A 58 -10.89 3.17 -7.01
C ASP A 58 -10.42 4.52 -6.50
N ALA A 59 -9.25 4.54 -5.84
CA ALA A 59 -8.55 5.77 -5.51
C ALA A 59 -7.05 5.47 -5.52
N PHE A 60 -6.26 6.41 -5.98
CA PHE A 60 -4.82 6.25 -6.06
C PHE A 60 -4.11 7.46 -5.47
N TYR A 61 -3.12 7.20 -4.62
CA TYR A 61 -2.27 8.23 -4.04
C TYR A 61 -0.82 7.82 -4.22
N ASN A 62 0.06 8.78 -4.46
CA ASN A 62 1.49 8.53 -4.48
C ASN A 62 2.09 9.23 -3.27
N ILE A 63 2.49 8.46 -2.26
CA ILE A 63 3.03 8.98 -1.01
C ILE A 63 4.29 8.22 -0.70
N SER A 64 5.41 8.92 -0.56
CA SER A 64 6.69 8.29 -0.26
C SER A 64 6.60 7.36 0.95
N VAL A 65 7.29 6.21 0.86
CA VAL A 65 7.37 5.25 1.96
C VAL A 65 7.95 5.89 3.23
N ALA A 66 8.71 6.97 3.10
CA ALA A 66 9.26 7.69 4.25
C ALA A 66 8.19 8.43 5.06
N LYS A 67 6.97 8.52 4.55
CA LYS A 67 5.90 9.27 5.20
C LYS A 67 4.77 8.35 5.64
N LEU A 68 5.10 7.35 6.47
CA LEU A 68 4.13 6.37 6.92
C LEU A 68 2.95 6.99 7.66
N GLY A 69 3.20 8.03 8.44
CA GLY A 69 2.11 8.71 9.12
C GLY A 69 1.07 9.25 8.17
N LYS A 70 1.52 9.84 7.06
CA LYS A 70 0.63 10.36 6.03
C LYS A 70 -0.11 9.22 5.31
N ILE A 71 0.59 8.12 5.07
CA ILE A 71 -0.01 6.94 4.43
C ILE A 71 -1.18 6.44 5.27
N PHE A 72 -0.97 6.22 6.56
CA PHE A 72 -2.02 5.71 7.43
C PHE A 72 -3.16 6.71 7.61
N LYS A 73 -2.85 8.00 7.67
CA LYS A 73 -3.87 9.02 7.74
C LYS A 73 -4.76 9.00 6.51
N THR A 74 -4.16 8.84 5.34
CA THR A 74 -4.90 8.77 4.07
C THR A 74 -5.79 7.54 4.02
N LEU A 75 -5.27 6.39 4.44
CA LEU A 75 -6.04 5.15 4.47
C LEU A 75 -7.22 5.26 5.41
N LYS A 76 -7.02 5.88 6.57
CA LYS A 76 -8.10 6.10 7.53
C LYS A 76 -9.16 7.04 6.96
N LYS A 77 -8.75 8.09 6.28
CA LYS A 77 -9.66 9.04 5.65
C LYS A 77 -10.51 8.35 4.59
N GLU A 78 -9.93 7.41 3.85
CA GLU A 78 -10.65 6.67 2.83
C GLU A 78 -11.57 5.59 3.39
N GLY A 79 -11.51 5.34 4.68
CA GLY A 79 -12.38 4.33 5.29
C GLY A 79 -11.97 2.91 5.00
N VAL A 80 -10.70 2.68 4.78
CA VAL A 80 -10.16 1.35 4.50
C VAL A 80 -10.31 0.44 5.72
N THR A 81 -10.80 -0.77 5.50
CA THR A 81 -11.02 -1.74 6.57
C THR A 81 -9.97 -2.85 6.60
N GLU A 82 -9.30 -3.09 5.48
CA GLU A 82 -8.27 -4.12 5.39
C GLU A 82 -7.08 -3.56 4.62
N LEU A 83 -5.90 -3.99 5.00
CA LEU A 83 -4.65 -3.44 4.46
C LEU A 83 -3.73 -4.54 3.99
N THR A 84 -3.13 -4.37 2.84
CA THR A 84 -2.14 -5.27 2.28
C THR A 84 -0.96 -4.47 1.75
N MET A 85 0.23 -5.00 1.90
CA MET A 85 1.45 -4.41 1.36
C MET A 85 2.07 -5.39 0.38
N LEU A 86 2.27 -4.98 -0.86
CA LEU A 86 2.85 -5.81 -1.91
C LEU A 86 3.80 -5.02 -2.79
N GLY A 87 4.78 -5.71 -3.34
CA GLY A 87 5.74 -5.11 -4.25
C GLY A 87 7.10 -4.94 -3.61
N LYS A 88 8.02 -4.35 -4.37
CA LYS A 88 9.41 -4.18 -3.95
C LYS A 88 9.73 -2.72 -3.72
N VAL A 89 10.54 -2.46 -2.69
CA VAL A 89 11.11 -1.13 -2.44
C VAL A 89 12.60 -1.32 -2.26
N THR A 90 13.40 -0.67 -3.12
CA THR A 90 14.85 -0.78 -3.00
C THR A 90 15.35 0.06 -1.84
N LYS A 91 16.49 -0.33 -1.27
CA LYS A 91 17.11 0.46 -0.21
C LYS A 91 17.46 1.87 -0.69
N GLU A 92 17.83 1.99 -1.95
CA GLU A 92 18.16 3.29 -2.53
C GLU A 92 16.94 4.21 -2.49
N ILE A 93 15.78 3.72 -2.86
CA ILE A 93 14.54 4.51 -2.81
C ILE A 93 14.23 4.92 -1.38
N LEU A 94 14.37 3.98 -0.43
CA LEU A 94 14.16 4.28 0.99
C LEU A 94 15.07 5.39 1.45
N TYR A 95 16.36 5.30 1.16
CA TYR A 95 17.31 6.30 1.65
C TYR A 95 17.12 7.66 1.00
N LYS A 96 16.74 7.70 -0.26
CA LYS A 96 16.43 8.97 -0.91
C LYS A 96 15.23 9.67 -0.27
N GLY A 97 14.26 8.89 0.20
CA GLY A 97 13.08 9.42 0.83
C GLY A 97 13.27 9.79 2.30
N LEU A 98 14.44 9.52 2.88
CA LEU A 98 14.64 9.60 4.33
C LEU A 98 15.23 10.92 4.83
N SER A 99 15.24 11.98 4.02
CA SER A 99 15.74 13.27 4.51
C SER A 99 15.04 13.71 5.79
N PHE A 100 13.74 13.46 5.87
CA PHE A 100 12.93 13.77 7.05
C PHE A 100 11.89 12.69 7.27
N PRO A 101 12.30 11.48 7.68
CA PRO A 101 11.35 10.40 7.91
C PRO A 101 10.54 10.69 9.18
N ASP A 102 9.29 10.27 9.22
CA ASP A 102 8.53 10.34 10.45
C ASP A 102 8.92 9.18 11.38
N LEU A 103 8.43 9.24 12.62
CA LEU A 103 8.81 8.26 13.63
C LEU A 103 8.35 6.84 13.28
N LYS A 104 7.22 6.72 12.62
CA LYS A 104 6.71 5.41 12.22
C LYS A 104 7.61 4.78 11.17
N THR A 105 8.09 5.58 10.24
CA THR A 105 9.02 5.11 9.21
C THR A 105 10.32 4.62 9.83
N LEU A 106 10.85 5.33 10.81
CA LEU A 106 12.06 4.91 11.51
C LEU A 106 11.86 3.56 12.19
N GLY A 107 10.71 3.33 12.82
CA GLY A 107 10.40 2.06 13.45
C GLY A 107 10.37 0.92 12.44
N VAL A 108 9.76 1.14 11.29
CA VAL A 108 9.69 0.13 10.23
C VAL A 108 11.09 -0.18 9.69
N LEU A 109 11.91 0.85 9.47
CA LEU A 109 13.26 0.65 8.98
C LEU A 109 14.11 -0.18 9.91
N LYS A 110 13.96 0.00 11.22
CA LYS A 110 14.67 -0.83 12.19
C LYS A 110 14.31 -2.30 12.04
N ARG A 111 13.04 -2.60 11.79
CA ARG A 111 12.59 -3.98 11.61
C ARG A 111 13.14 -4.58 10.32
N LEU A 112 13.34 -3.79 9.30
CA LEU A 112 13.81 -4.24 8.00
C LEU A 112 15.33 -4.29 7.90
N LYS A 113 16.04 -3.81 8.90
CA LYS A 113 17.49 -3.63 8.87
C LYS A 113 18.27 -4.93 8.69
N ASN A 114 17.71 -6.06 9.08
CA ASN A 114 18.41 -7.35 8.99
C ASN A 114 18.37 -7.98 7.61
N ARG A 115 17.72 -7.35 6.64
CA ARG A 115 17.67 -7.87 5.28
C ARG A 115 19.02 -7.66 4.60
N LYS A 116 19.51 -8.71 3.95
CA LYS A 116 20.80 -8.66 3.25
C LYS A 116 20.67 -8.12 1.84
N ASP A 117 19.50 -8.20 1.26
CA ASP A 117 19.27 -7.76 -0.11
C ASP A 117 19.12 -6.25 -0.20
N ASP A 118 19.44 -5.70 -1.36
CA ASP A 118 19.16 -4.30 -1.64
C ASP A 118 17.68 -4.04 -1.87
N THR A 119 16.91 -5.09 -1.97
CA THR A 119 15.47 -5.02 -2.20
C THR A 119 14.73 -5.50 -0.97
N ILE A 120 13.75 -4.72 -0.54
CA ILE A 120 12.88 -5.07 0.57
C ILE A 120 11.52 -5.42 0.00
N MET A 121 11.03 -6.61 0.34
CA MET A 121 9.71 -7.04 -0.09
C MET A 121 8.66 -6.54 0.89
N LEU A 122 7.66 -5.85 0.38
CA LEU A 122 6.51 -5.44 1.15
C LEU A 122 5.42 -6.49 0.94
N ALA A 123 5.15 -7.27 1.98
CA ALA A 123 4.11 -8.30 1.92
C ALA A 123 3.56 -8.58 3.31
N ILE A 124 2.28 -8.82 3.34
CA ILE A 124 1.57 -9.23 4.56
C ILE A 124 0.78 -10.48 4.28
#